data_e5d812b7c073f677746506892930952e
#
_entry.id   e5d812b7c073f677746506892930952e
#
_cell.length_a   1.000
_cell.length_b   1.000
_cell.length_c   1.000
_cell.angle_alpha   90.00
_cell.angle_beta   90.00
_cell.angle_gamma   90.00
#
_symmetry.space_group_name_H-M   'P 1'
#
loop_
_entity.id
_entity.type
_entity.pdbx_description
1 polymer ?
#
loop_
_entity_poly.entity_id
_entity_poly.type
_entity_poly.pdbx_seq_one_letter_code
_entity_poly.pdbx_strand_id
1 'polypeptide(L)'
;GYENVRLGGVAHKLVHDLKSIGFEADMRETVLGHLQRGGTPTAYDRILATQFGVKAFEMVLNEEYGKMVAYRHPNIISVPFKEAIDRPNFVDPNCDMVKTAKGVGISFGD
;
A
#
# COMPACT_ATOMS: atom_id res chain seq x y z
N GLY A 1 9.31 -17.72 -15.66
CA GLY A 1 10.15 -16.59 -15.36
C GLY A 1 9.29 -15.37 -15.23
N TYR A 2 9.30 -14.73 -14.05
CA TYR A 2 8.70 -13.41 -13.88
C TYR A 2 9.59 -12.45 -14.67
N GLU A 3 9.08 -11.89 -15.77
CA GLU A 3 9.70 -10.71 -16.37
C GLU A 3 9.80 -9.63 -15.29
N ASN A 4 11.02 -9.16 -15.04
CA ASN A 4 11.29 -8.07 -14.13
C ASN A 4 10.65 -6.80 -14.70
N VAL A 5 9.36 -6.58 -14.41
CA VAL A 5 8.72 -5.30 -14.64
C VAL A 5 9.44 -4.30 -13.75
N ARG A 6 10.19 -3.39 -14.33
CA ARG A 6 10.81 -2.27 -13.61
C ARG A 6 9.69 -1.43 -13.00
N LEU A 7 9.42 -1.66 -11.73
CA LEU A 7 8.53 -0.82 -10.95
C LEU A 7 9.31 0.46 -10.58
N GLY A 8 9.05 1.54 -11.27
CA GLY A 8 9.66 2.83 -10.99
C GLY A 8 9.81 3.69 -12.25
N GLY A 9 9.88 5.01 -12.04
CA GLY A 9 10.04 5.95 -13.14
C GLY A 9 8.79 6.22 -13.97
N VAL A 10 7.60 5.78 -13.54
CA VAL A 10 6.34 6.01 -14.26
C VAL A 10 6.04 7.51 -14.41
N ALA A 11 6.39 8.33 -13.43
CA ALA A 11 6.20 9.78 -13.49
C ALA A 11 7.07 10.41 -14.58
N HIS A 12 8.35 10.03 -14.66
CA HIS A 12 9.25 10.46 -15.74
C HIS A 12 8.75 10.02 -17.10
N LYS A 13 8.33 8.77 -17.23
CA LYS A 13 7.77 8.24 -18.47
C LYS A 13 6.53 9.03 -18.89
N LEU A 14 5.62 9.31 -17.97
CA LEU A 14 4.40 10.08 -18.24
C LEU A 14 4.73 11.49 -18.75
N VAL A 15 5.66 12.20 -18.11
CA VAL A 15 6.11 13.53 -18.56
C VAL A 15 6.71 13.45 -19.95
N HIS A 16 7.55 12.46 -20.23
CA HIS A 16 8.13 12.26 -21.56
C HIS A 16 7.04 11.99 -22.61
N ASP A 17 6.11 11.08 -22.33
CA ASP A 17 5.04 10.71 -23.27
C ASP A 17 4.12 11.90 -23.56
N LEU A 18 3.75 12.70 -22.54
CA LEU A 18 2.96 13.92 -22.71
C LEU A 18 3.68 14.95 -23.58
N LYS A 19 4.98 15.16 -23.38
CA LYS A 19 5.78 16.05 -24.24
C LYS A 19 5.82 15.55 -25.68
N SER A 20 5.92 14.23 -25.89
CA SER A 20 6.00 13.65 -27.23
C SER A 20 4.70 13.83 -28.05
N ILE A 21 3.56 13.98 -27.40
CA ILE A 21 2.27 14.28 -28.05
C ILE A 21 1.96 15.78 -28.15
N GLY A 22 2.95 16.63 -27.85
CA GLY A 22 2.82 18.09 -28.02
C GLY A 22 2.22 18.84 -26.85
N PHE A 23 2.21 18.26 -25.64
CA PHE A 23 1.76 18.97 -24.45
C PHE A 23 2.85 19.95 -23.99
N GLU A 24 2.59 21.26 -24.11
CA GLU A 24 3.59 22.34 -23.90
C GLU A 24 3.63 22.95 -22.50
N ALA A 25 2.85 22.43 -21.54
CA ALA A 25 2.85 22.95 -20.18
C ALA A 25 4.19 22.66 -19.46
N ASP A 26 4.58 23.55 -18.53
CA ASP A 26 5.70 23.27 -17.61
C ASP A 26 5.29 22.14 -16.65
N MET A 27 5.94 20.99 -16.79
CA MET A 27 5.63 19.79 -16.02
C MET A 27 6.76 19.46 -15.08
N ARG A 28 6.41 19.25 -13.81
CA ARG A 28 7.31 18.76 -12.77
C ARG A 28 6.74 17.51 -12.16
N GLU A 29 7.57 16.49 -12.03
CA GLU A 29 7.19 15.24 -11.40
C GLU A 29 7.53 15.25 -9.93
N THR A 30 6.63 14.68 -9.12
CA THR A 30 6.85 14.43 -7.70
C THR A 30 6.37 13.03 -7.36
N VAL A 31 7.28 12.20 -6.83
CA VAL A 31 6.94 10.86 -6.34
C VAL A 31 6.59 10.95 -4.85
N LEU A 32 5.34 10.71 -4.52
CA LEU A 32 4.79 10.89 -3.16
C LEU A 32 5.10 9.71 -2.20
N GLY A 33 6.13 8.93 -2.39
CA GLY A 33 6.45 7.73 -1.62
C GLY A 33 6.26 7.88 -0.11
N HIS A 34 7.28 8.34 0.59
CA HIS A 34 7.26 8.48 2.06
C HIS A 34 6.30 9.55 2.58
N LEU A 35 5.93 10.54 1.77
CA LEU A 35 4.95 11.56 2.15
C LEU A 35 3.58 10.95 2.47
N GLN A 36 3.17 9.89 1.77
CA GLN A 36 1.92 9.19 2.03
C GLN A 36 1.94 8.36 3.33
N ARG A 37 3.13 8.03 3.82
CA ARG A 37 3.32 7.28 5.07
C ARG A 37 3.70 8.19 6.23
N GLY A 38 3.90 9.46 5.99
CA GLY A 38 4.23 10.47 6.99
C GLY A 38 2.99 10.96 7.72
N GLY A 39 3.23 11.77 8.73
CA GLY A 39 2.21 12.42 9.53
C GLY A 39 2.17 11.93 10.98
N THR A 40 1.39 12.62 11.80
CA THR A 40 1.20 12.26 13.20
C THR A 40 0.26 11.06 13.29
N PRO A 41 0.63 9.97 14.00
CA PRO A 41 -0.22 8.81 14.13
C PRO A 41 -1.50 9.16 14.91
N THR A 42 -2.61 8.60 14.47
CA THR A 42 -3.90 8.68 15.17
C THR A 42 -3.91 7.79 16.42
N ALA A 43 -4.91 7.94 17.27
CA ALA A 43 -5.11 7.04 18.41
C ALA A 43 -5.27 5.58 17.94
N TYR A 44 -5.95 5.36 16.82
CA TYR A 44 -6.12 4.04 16.22
C TYR A 44 -4.77 3.43 15.79
N ASP A 45 -3.92 4.20 15.11
CA ASP A 45 -2.58 3.74 14.70
C ASP A 45 -1.74 3.29 15.89
N ARG A 46 -1.81 4.06 16.98
CA ARG A 46 -1.06 3.78 18.22
C ARG A 46 -1.55 2.52 18.91
N ILE A 47 -2.86 2.32 19.01
CA ILE A 47 -3.45 1.12 19.58
C ILE A 47 -3.07 -0.11 18.75
N LEU A 48 -3.24 -0.01 17.43
CA LEU A 48 -2.91 -1.10 16.51
C LEU A 48 -1.43 -1.47 16.58
N ALA A 49 -0.54 -0.48 16.59
CA ALA A 49 0.90 -0.72 16.74
C ALA A 49 1.25 -1.41 18.07
N THR A 50 0.59 -1.01 19.16
CA THR A 50 0.76 -1.65 20.48
C THR A 50 0.31 -3.10 20.45
N GLN A 51 -0.86 -3.38 19.88
CA GLN A 51 -1.37 -4.75 19.74
C GLN A 51 -0.43 -5.61 18.87
N PHE A 52 0.12 -5.06 17.78
CA PHE A 52 1.09 -5.75 16.95
C PHE A 52 2.37 -6.07 17.73
N GLY A 53 2.87 -5.13 18.54
CA GLY A 53 4.06 -5.33 19.36
C GLY A 53 3.86 -6.43 20.39
N VAL A 54 2.72 -6.43 21.11
CA VAL A 54 2.36 -7.47 22.08
C VAL A 54 2.30 -8.84 21.40
N LYS A 55 1.60 -8.92 20.26
CA LYS A 55 1.47 -10.19 19.52
C LYS A 55 2.81 -10.69 19.00
N ALA A 56 3.64 -9.81 18.49
CA ALA A 56 4.99 -10.18 18.04
C ALA A 56 5.84 -10.74 19.18
N PHE A 57 5.76 -10.14 20.37
CA PHE A 57 6.46 -10.62 21.54
C PHE A 57 5.97 -12.02 21.98
N GLU A 58 4.66 -12.25 22.01
CA GLU A 58 4.09 -13.57 22.28
C GLU A 58 4.58 -14.63 21.28
N MET A 59 4.67 -14.27 19.98
CA MET A 59 5.16 -15.16 18.95
C MET A 59 6.64 -15.55 19.18
N VAL A 60 7.47 -14.60 19.64
CA VAL A 60 8.85 -14.89 20.00
C VAL A 60 8.96 -15.82 21.19
N LEU A 61 8.15 -15.60 22.23
CA LEU A 61 8.11 -16.49 23.42
C LEU A 61 7.66 -17.92 23.08
N ASN A 62 6.79 -18.05 22.08
CA ASN A 62 6.26 -19.34 21.62
C ASN A 62 7.11 -19.96 20.49
N GLU A 63 8.26 -19.34 20.13
CA GLU A 63 9.12 -19.79 19.05
C GLU A 63 8.42 -19.89 17.68
N GLU A 64 7.39 -19.04 17.45
CA GLU A 64 6.62 -18.99 16.21
C GLU A 64 7.37 -18.21 15.11
N TYR A 65 8.48 -18.73 14.64
CA TYR A 65 9.29 -18.12 13.59
C TYR A 65 8.73 -18.34 12.18
N GLY A 66 9.17 -17.54 11.22
CA GLY A 66 8.71 -17.63 9.82
C GLY A 66 7.30 -17.11 9.58
N LYS A 67 6.75 -16.36 10.55
CA LYS A 67 5.42 -15.75 10.49
C LYS A 67 5.51 -14.25 10.71
N MET A 68 4.46 -13.53 10.34
CA MET A 68 4.25 -12.11 10.64
C MET A 68 2.97 -11.90 11.43
N VAL A 69 2.92 -10.82 12.18
CA VAL A 69 1.68 -10.33 12.79
C VAL A 69 0.81 -9.71 11.70
N ALA A 70 -0.47 -10.02 11.72
CA ALA A 70 -1.45 -9.47 10.78
C ALA A 70 -2.75 -9.08 11.50
N TYR A 71 -3.44 -8.07 10.95
CA TYR A 71 -4.77 -7.67 11.40
C TYR A 71 -5.83 -8.33 10.52
N ARG A 72 -6.68 -9.14 11.14
CA ARG A 72 -7.89 -9.68 10.50
C ARG A 72 -9.07 -9.34 11.39
N HIS A 73 -9.79 -8.31 11.01
CA HIS A 73 -10.86 -7.75 11.84
C HIS A 73 -11.74 -8.83 12.50
N PRO A 74 -11.97 -8.76 13.82
CA PRO A 74 -11.42 -7.77 14.77
C PRO A 74 -10.10 -8.21 15.45
N ASN A 75 -9.46 -9.28 15.00
CA ASN A 75 -8.38 -9.97 15.71
C ASN A 75 -6.99 -9.64 15.13
N ILE A 76 -5.99 -9.70 16.03
CA ILE A 76 -4.58 -9.73 15.67
C ILE A 76 -4.17 -11.22 15.62
N ILE A 77 -3.64 -11.63 14.48
CA ILE A 77 -3.28 -13.04 14.21
C ILE A 77 -1.83 -13.16 13.76
N SER A 78 -1.30 -14.37 13.74
CA SER A 78 -0.04 -14.71 13.07
C SER A 78 -0.32 -15.37 11.72
N VAL A 79 0.44 -14.98 10.68
CA VAL A 79 0.31 -15.52 9.32
C VAL A 79 1.69 -15.94 8.82
N PRO A 80 1.87 -17.12 8.22
CA PRO A 80 3.12 -17.50 7.58
C PRO A 80 3.56 -16.49 6.51
N PHE A 81 4.84 -16.15 6.45
CA PHE A 81 5.35 -15.24 5.39
C PHE A 81 4.99 -15.72 3.99
N LYS A 82 5.00 -17.04 3.76
CA LYS A 82 4.63 -17.60 2.46
C LYS A 82 3.22 -17.19 2.03
N GLU A 83 2.26 -17.23 2.94
CA GLU A 83 0.88 -16.80 2.64
C GLU A 83 0.77 -15.30 2.39
N ALA A 84 1.57 -14.50 3.12
CA ALA A 84 1.55 -13.04 3.00
C ALA A 84 2.11 -12.53 1.68
N ILE A 85 3.09 -13.26 1.08
CA ILE A 85 3.77 -12.85 -0.16
C ILE A 85 3.27 -13.57 -1.41
N ASP A 86 2.45 -14.63 -1.26
CA ASP A 86 2.00 -15.48 -2.36
C ASP A 86 1.13 -14.71 -3.37
N ARG A 87 0.37 -13.74 -2.90
CA ARG A 87 -0.49 -12.89 -3.74
C ARG A 87 -0.38 -11.42 -3.36
N PRO A 88 -0.17 -10.52 -4.33
CA PRO A 88 -0.32 -9.09 -4.10
C PRO A 88 -1.75 -8.78 -3.64
N ASN A 89 -1.88 -7.94 -2.63
CA ASN A 89 -3.18 -7.50 -2.15
C ASN A 89 -3.62 -6.28 -2.97
N PHE A 90 -4.41 -6.52 -4.01
CA PHE A 90 -4.96 -5.46 -4.85
C PHE A 90 -6.22 -4.86 -4.24
N VAL A 91 -6.43 -3.57 -4.48
CA VAL A 91 -7.71 -2.93 -4.20
C VAL A 91 -8.74 -3.41 -5.22
N ASP A 92 -9.89 -3.90 -4.76
CA ASP A 92 -11.01 -4.24 -5.65
C ASP A 92 -11.61 -2.93 -6.21
N PRO A 93 -11.55 -2.70 -7.54
CA PRO A 93 -12.11 -1.49 -8.14
C PRO A 93 -13.64 -1.37 -7.97
N ASN A 94 -14.31 -2.46 -7.60
CA ASN A 94 -15.75 -2.49 -7.37
C ASN A 94 -16.13 -2.37 -5.88
N CYS A 95 -15.16 -2.19 -4.98
CA CYS A 95 -15.47 -2.03 -3.55
C CYS A 95 -16.18 -0.68 -3.28
N ASP A 96 -16.90 -0.62 -2.18
CA ASP A 96 -17.70 0.56 -1.83
C ASP A 96 -16.86 1.81 -1.60
N MET A 97 -15.61 1.66 -1.14
CA MET A 97 -14.69 2.78 -0.97
C MET A 97 -14.35 3.44 -2.31
N VAL A 98 -14.07 2.65 -3.35
CA VAL A 98 -13.82 3.16 -4.71
C VAL A 98 -15.08 3.80 -5.29
N LYS A 99 -16.24 3.17 -5.13
CA LYS A 99 -17.53 3.75 -5.56
C LYS A 99 -17.81 5.08 -4.87
N THR A 100 -17.58 5.15 -3.56
CA THR A 100 -17.74 6.40 -2.79
C THR A 100 -16.82 7.49 -3.29
N ALA A 101 -15.54 7.18 -3.51
CA ALA A 101 -14.56 8.12 -4.02
C ALA A 101 -14.96 8.65 -5.41
N LYS A 102 -15.41 7.78 -6.33
CA LYS A 102 -15.96 8.19 -7.64
C LYS A 102 -17.20 9.06 -7.48
N GLY A 103 -18.08 8.74 -6.52
CA GLY A 103 -19.29 9.50 -6.22
C GLY A 103 -19.03 10.94 -5.77
N VAL A 104 -17.88 11.23 -5.16
CA VAL A 104 -17.45 12.59 -4.80
C VAL A 104 -16.50 13.22 -5.85
N GLY A 105 -16.37 12.62 -7.04
CA GLY A 105 -15.66 13.20 -8.18
C GLY A 105 -14.16 12.88 -8.25
N ILE A 106 -13.67 11.90 -7.49
CA ILE A 106 -12.27 11.46 -7.60
C ILE A 106 -12.12 10.57 -8.84
N SER A 107 -11.22 10.95 -9.75
CA SER A 107 -10.87 10.16 -10.93
C SER A 107 -9.88 9.06 -10.61
N PHE A 108 -10.11 7.89 -11.17
CA PHE A 108 -9.19 6.74 -11.11
C PHE A 108 -8.48 6.48 -12.44
N GLY A 109 -8.65 7.39 -13.41
CA GLY A 109 -8.03 7.28 -14.73
C GLY A 109 -8.77 6.33 -15.68
N ASP A 110 -10.03 6.04 -15.40
CA ASP A 110 -10.94 5.19 -16.20
C ASP A 110 -12.05 6.00 -16.87
#